data_7db9d616a212c4ddb81ec812f79012ea
#
_entry.id   7db9d616a212c4ddb81ec812f79012ea
#
_cell.length_a   1.000
_cell.length_b   1.000
_cell.length_c   1.000
_cell.angle_alpha   90.00
_cell.angle_beta   90.00
_cell.angle_gamma   90.00
#
_symmetry.space_group_name_H-M   'P 1'
#
loop_
_entity.id
_entity.type
_entity.pdbx_description
1 polymer ?
#
loop_
_entity_poly.entity_id
_entity_poly.type
_entity_poly.pdbx_seq_one_letter_code
_entity_poly.pdbx_strand_id
1 'polypeptide(L)'
;MDFSKCHCPKPGMCNIFNKVMTEVPPNWQWCQNATPEEREKYKQTSDAGVQTRLKKFPSGDIIQVVDLIDCAINKLTPKVLRKHKIFGIVGIPRSGLIPAAYVAEALDLPLYSLAQHKSSNTNKVILLKRSSGNNASVGKLLFLDDTSSSGRSSENLKKSFPNHIISSVFSTSKALPNLDYCGKILDGPHILSWNFFNSHHIKNTAFDLDGVFCPNVPLDVCKDDNKYTNYLANVESYHYRMPKVVKAKAVITGRLEKYRNLTEAWLKKNDVNYDKLIMFPNELRAERDKNHQQIVGRYKAENIKLLNANFFVESEMSEAKVIKRENEFVTVVCPNNGVYF
;
A
#
# COMPACT_ATOMS: atom_id res chain seq x y z
N MET A 1 -11.32 29.12 -23.60
CA MET A 1 -10.11 29.52 -22.84
C MET A 1 -9.07 30.01 -23.80
N ASP A 2 -8.52 31.16 -23.52
CA ASP A 2 -7.42 31.74 -24.33
C ASP A 2 -6.08 31.21 -23.80
N PHE A 3 -5.50 30.23 -24.49
CA PHE A 3 -4.21 29.64 -24.17
C PHE A 3 -3.02 30.42 -24.73
N SER A 4 -3.27 31.57 -25.40
CA SER A 4 -2.22 32.38 -25.98
C SER A 4 -1.21 32.94 -24.98
N LYS A 5 -1.61 32.99 -23.69
CA LYS A 5 -0.78 33.48 -22.58
C LYS A 5 -0.02 32.36 -21.86
N CYS A 6 -0.16 31.13 -22.29
CA CYS A 6 0.52 30.01 -21.63
C CYS A 6 1.95 29.89 -22.20
N HIS A 7 2.97 29.99 -21.35
CA HIS A 7 4.36 29.82 -21.72
C HIS A 7 4.79 28.35 -21.92
N CYS A 8 3.83 27.47 -22.22
CA CYS A 8 4.13 26.09 -22.58
C CYS A 8 4.74 26.04 -23.98
N PRO A 9 5.81 25.26 -24.21
CA PRO A 9 6.53 25.24 -25.51
C PRO A 9 5.73 24.66 -26.67
N LYS A 10 4.54 24.07 -26.39
CA LYS A 10 3.58 23.66 -27.43
C LYS A 10 2.21 24.26 -27.11
N PRO A 11 1.67 25.15 -27.97
CA PRO A 11 0.28 25.63 -27.79
C PRO A 11 -0.69 24.46 -27.71
N GLY A 12 -1.54 24.46 -26.68
CA GLY A 12 -2.52 23.39 -26.45
C GLY A 12 -2.00 22.17 -25.67
N MET A 13 -0.74 22.16 -25.25
CA MET A 13 -0.22 21.14 -24.33
C MET A 13 0.32 21.76 -23.04
N CYS A 14 -0.10 21.23 -21.89
CA CYS A 14 0.49 21.58 -20.61
C CYS A 14 1.69 20.67 -20.32
N ASN A 15 2.88 21.25 -20.17
CA ASN A 15 4.11 20.49 -19.88
C ASN A 15 4.04 19.70 -18.59
N ILE A 16 3.26 20.18 -17.62
CA ILE A 16 3.07 19.50 -16.32
C ILE A 16 2.29 18.19 -16.50
N PHE A 17 1.49 18.07 -17.56
CA PHE A 17 0.60 16.89 -17.75
C PHE A 17 0.77 16.15 -19.06
N ASN A 18 1.62 16.65 -19.96
CA ASN A 18 1.84 16.02 -21.27
C ASN A 18 0.53 15.64 -22.01
N LYS A 19 -0.52 16.47 -21.86
CA LYS A 19 -1.85 16.26 -22.42
C LYS A 19 -2.27 17.42 -23.31
N VAL A 20 -2.96 17.11 -24.41
CA VAL A 20 -3.73 18.07 -25.17
C VAL A 20 -4.82 18.65 -24.26
N MET A 21 -4.82 19.96 -24.07
CA MET A 21 -5.73 20.65 -23.17
C MET A 21 -7.08 20.87 -23.84
N THR A 22 -7.99 19.92 -23.70
CA THR A 22 -9.41 20.09 -24.01
C THR A 22 -10.20 20.57 -22.79
N GLU A 23 -9.60 20.48 -21.57
CA GLU A 23 -10.20 20.83 -20.28
C GLU A 23 -9.19 21.65 -19.45
N VAL A 24 -9.67 22.30 -18.39
CA VAL A 24 -8.82 23.03 -17.43
C VAL A 24 -7.76 22.10 -16.86
N PRO A 25 -6.45 22.47 -16.95
CA PRO A 25 -5.40 21.59 -16.48
C PRO A 25 -5.51 21.38 -14.97
N PRO A 26 -5.13 20.20 -14.51
CA PRO A 26 -5.15 19.84 -13.11
C PRO A 26 -4.39 20.79 -12.16
N ASN A 27 -3.34 21.47 -12.65
CA ASN A 27 -2.55 22.46 -11.88
C ASN A 27 -2.90 23.91 -12.25
N TRP A 28 -4.10 24.15 -12.78
CA TRP A 28 -4.50 25.48 -13.19
C TRP A 28 -4.36 26.54 -12.10
N GLN A 29 -4.61 26.16 -10.86
CA GLN A 29 -4.41 27.01 -9.68
C GLN A 29 -2.95 27.46 -9.47
N TRP A 30 -1.98 26.71 -9.99
CA TRP A 30 -0.56 27.02 -9.95
C TRP A 30 -0.10 27.72 -11.24
N CYS A 31 -0.96 27.82 -12.23
CA CYS A 31 -0.65 28.54 -13.44
C CYS A 31 -0.63 30.05 -13.17
N GLN A 32 0.51 30.67 -13.38
CA GLN A 32 0.67 32.13 -13.16
C GLN A 32 -0.28 32.98 -14.01
N ASN A 33 -0.73 32.45 -15.15
CA ASN A 33 -1.63 33.13 -16.07
C ASN A 33 -3.14 32.86 -15.79
N ALA A 34 -3.48 32.02 -14.81
CA ALA A 34 -4.87 31.76 -14.45
C ALA A 34 -5.43 32.89 -13.58
N THR A 35 -6.64 33.36 -13.92
CA THR A 35 -7.33 34.35 -13.09
C THR A 35 -7.80 33.75 -11.78
N PRO A 36 -8.05 34.56 -10.73
CA PRO A 36 -8.63 34.07 -9.47
C PRO A 36 -9.95 33.33 -9.67
N GLU A 37 -10.81 33.79 -10.59
CA GLU A 37 -12.12 33.20 -10.89
C GLU A 37 -11.98 31.84 -11.60
N GLU A 38 -11.02 31.73 -12.53
CA GLU A 38 -10.71 30.44 -13.18
C GLU A 38 -10.17 29.41 -12.19
N ARG A 39 -9.32 29.83 -11.24
CA ARG A 39 -8.82 28.97 -10.16
C ARG A 39 -9.93 28.48 -9.25
N GLU A 40 -10.85 29.38 -8.85
CA GLU A 40 -11.97 29.03 -7.98
C GLU A 40 -13.00 28.12 -8.69
N LYS A 41 -13.32 28.40 -9.95
CA LYS A 41 -14.20 27.56 -10.77
C LYS A 41 -13.64 26.14 -10.92
N TYR A 42 -12.32 26.03 -11.10
CA TYR A 42 -11.66 24.72 -11.16
C TYR A 42 -11.77 23.98 -9.81
N LYS A 43 -11.54 24.66 -8.70
CA LYS A 43 -11.67 24.11 -7.35
C LYS A 43 -13.06 23.54 -7.10
N GLN A 44 -14.11 24.31 -7.45
CA GLN A 44 -15.51 23.87 -7.29
C GLN A 44 -15.84 22.64 -8.17
N THR A 45 -15.35 22.59 -9.42
CA THR A 45 -15.60 21.44 -10.31
C THR A 45 -14.81 20.20 -9.91
N SER A 46 -13.60 20.35 -9.37
CA SER A 46 -12.80 19.22 -8.87
C SER A 46 -13.43 18.60 -7.62
N ASP A 47 -13.90 19.43 -6.70
CA ASP A 47 -14.51 18.96 -5.45
C ASP A 47 -15.85 18.24 -5.67
N ALA A 48 -16.70 18.73 -6.57
CA ALA A 48 -17.98 18.10 -6.90
C ALA A 48 -17.84 16.72 -7.57
N GLY A 49 -16.79 16.52 -8.40
CA GLY A 49 -16.54 15.23 -9.09
C GLY A 49 -15.93 14.14 -8.20
N VAL A 50 -15.23 14.52 -7.13
CA VAL A 50 -14.55 13.60 -6.21
C VAL A 50 -15.49 13.09 -5.11
N GLN A 51 -16.42 13.92 -4.63
CA GLN A 51 -17.31 13.59 -3.50
C GLN A 51 -18.25 12.40 -3.76
N THR A 52 -18.56 12.09 -5.02
CA THR A 52 -19.51 11.02 -5.36
C THR A 52 -18.92 9.61 -5.36
N ARG A 53 -17.59 9.41 -5.24
CA ARG A 53 -16.93 8.12 -5.49
C ARG A 53 -16.06 7.55 -4.36
N LEU A 54 -15.65 8.34 -3.39
CA LEU A 54 -14.71 7.87 -2.36
C LEU A 54 -15.43 7.58 -1.04
N LYS A 55 -15.46 6.31 -0.65
CA LYS A 55 -15.86 5.93 0.70
C LYS A 55 -14.74 6.34 1.66
N LYS A 56 -15.09 7.11 2.69
CA LYS A 56 -14.17 7.50 3.74
C LYS A 56 -13.62 6.26 4.45
N PHE A 57 -12.31 6.09 4.43
CA PHE A 57 -11.62 5.02 5.14
C PHE A 57 -11.35 5.52 6.58
N PRO A 58 -11.72 4.79 7.64
CA PRO A 58 -11.47 5.25 9.01
C PRO A 58 -9.97 5.27 9.30
N SER A 59 -9.57 6.15 10.21
CA SER A 59 -8.20 6.16 10.73
C SER A 59 -7.92 4.92 11.59
N GLY A 60 -6.68 4.46 11.63
CA GLY A 60 -6.30 3.32 12.43
C GLY A 60 -4.80 3.00 12.37
N ASP A 61 -4.43 1.97 13.12
CA ASP A 61 -3.08 1.43 13.09
C ASP A 61 -2.91 0.42 11.96
N ILE A 62 -1.76 0.44 11.32
CA ILE A 62 -1.37 -0.60 10.37
C ILE A 62 -1.06 -1.87 11.16
N ILE A 63 -1.78 -2.95 10.87
CA ILE A 63 -1.55 -4.23 11.51
C ILE A 63 -0.19 -4.76 11.07
N GLN A 64 0.69 -4.98 12.03
CA GLN A 64 2.06 -5.44 11.79
C GLN A 64 2.16 -6.98 11.82
N VAL A 65 3.25 -7.52 11.29
CA VAL A 65 3.51 -8.97 11.33
C VAL A 65 3.56 -9.49 12.77
N VAL A 66 4.06 -8.68 13.71
CA VAL A 66 4.09 -9.05 15.13
C VAL A 66 2.68 -9.24 15.69
N ASP A 67 1.71 -8.41 15.31
CA ASP A 67 0.31 -8.55 15.72
C ASP A 67 -0.32 -9.82 15.17
N LEU A 68 0.05 -10.19 13.92
CA LEU A 68 -0.39 -11.44 13.29
C LEU A 68 0.11 -12.64 14.08
N ILE A 69 1.38 -12.66 14.43
CA ILE A 69 2.02 -13.75 15.17
C ILE A 69 1.46 -13.84 16.59
N ASP A 70 1.35 -12.71 17.30
CA ASP A 70 0.76 -12.65 18.64
C ASP A 70 -0.66 -13.20 18.64
N CYS A 71 -1.48 -12.75 17.70
CA CYS A 71 -2.87 -13.21 17.59
C CYS A 71 -2.96 -14.71 17.27
N ALA A 72 -2.07 -15.23 16.40
CA ALA A 72 -2.02 -16.64 16.05
C ALA A 72 -1.70 -17.50 17.28
N ILE A 73 -0.65 -17.17 18.02
CA ILE A 73 -0.17 -17.95 19.17
C ILE A 73 -1.06 -17.79 20.38
N ASN A 74 -1.39 -16.56 20.76
CA ASN A 74 -2.02 -16.29 22.07
C ASN A 74 -3.54 -16.27 22.03
N LYS A 75 -4.17 -16.07 20.85
CA LYS A 75 -5.63 -15.99 20.74
C LYS A 75 -6.24 -17.15 19.97
N LEU A 76 -5.65 -17.57 18.84
CA LEU A 76 -6.21 -18.61 17.98
C LEU A 76 -5.81 -20.02 18.45
N THR A 77 -4.51 -20.28 18.53
CA THR A 77 -3.96 -21.62 18.84
C THR A 77 -4.51 -22.22 20.12
N PRO A 78 -4.60 -21.51 21.27
CA PRO A 78 -5.18 -22.09 22.50
C PRO A 78 -6.64 -22.48 22.36
N LYS A 79 -7.43 -21.77 21.54
CA LYS A 79 -8.84 -22.13 21.31
C LYS A 79 -8.96 -23.46 20.55
N VAL A 80 -8.05 -23.69 19.59
CA VAL A 80 -8.03 -24.92 18.78
C VAL A 80 -7.54 -26.08 19.59
N LEU A 81 -6.39 -25.96 20.28
CA LEU A 81 -5.74 -27.05 21.02
C LEU A 81 -6.58 -27.56 22.21
N ARG A 82 -7.43 -26.72 22.82
CA ARG A 82 -8.36 -27.15 23.88
C ARG A 82 -9.39 -28.15 23.42
N LYS A 83 -9.72 -28.17 22.13
CA LYS A 83 -10.81 -29.00 21.59
C LYS A 83 -10.35 -30.10 20.63
N HIS A 84 -9.15 -29.97 20.10
CA HIS A 84 -8.64 -30.83 19.03
C HIS A 84 -7.19 -31.22 19.26
N LYS A 85 -6.90 -32.49 19.02
CA LYS A 85 -5.51 -32.97 18.88
C LYS A 85 -5.04 -32.61 17.48
N ILE A 86 -4.04 -31.72 17.39
CA ILE A 86 -3.43 -31.26 16.14
C ILE A 86 -2.09 -31.97 15.95
N PHE A 87 -1.88 -32.60 14.79
CA PHE A 87 -0.64 -33.27 14.47
C PHE A 87 0.22 -32.50 13.44
N GLY A 88 -0.30 -31.43 12.88
CA GLY A 88 0.47 -30.59 11.92
C GLY A 88 -0.27 -29.32 11.54
N ILE A 89 0.49 -28.35 11.08
CA ILE A 89 0.03 -27.03 10.68
C ILE A 89 0.15 -26.90 9.16
N VAL A 90 -0.90 -26.46 8.49
CA VAL A 90 -0.93 -26.21 7.04
C VAL A 90 -1.03 -24.71 6.80
N GLY A 91 0.01 -24.10 6.31
CA GLY A 91 -0.02 -22.69 5.88
C GLY A 91 -0.69 -22.53 4.53
N ILE A 92 -1.63 -21.60 4.43
CA ILE A 92 -2.30 -21.26 3.17
C ILE A 92 -1.46 -20.19 2.46
N PRO A 93 -0.82 -20.51 1.31
CA PRO A 93 0.05 -19.57 0.61
C PRO A 93 -0.73 -18.35 0.10
N ARG A 94 -0.06 -17.18 0.08
CA ARG A 94 1.33 -16.88 0.49
C ARG A 94 1.42 -16.48 1.96
N SER A 95 0.57 -15.54 2.37
CA SER A 95 0.69 -14.85 3.67
C SER A 95 0.37 -15.75 4.86
N GLY A 96 -0.54 -16.73 4.71
CA GLY A 96 -0.85 -17.70 5.75
C GLY A 96 0.31 -18.64 6.15
N LEU A 97 1.37 -18.70 5.31
CA LEU A 97 2.61 -19.38 5.69
C LEU A 97 3.35 -18.67 6.84
N ILE A 98 3.20 -17.37 7.00
CA ILE A 98 3.88 -16.59 8.06
C ILE A 98 3.43 -17.06 9.44
N PRO A 99 2.13 -16.98 9.81
CA PRO A 99 1.67 -17.45 11.12
C PRO A 99 1.80 -18.97 11.24
N ALA A 100 1.61 -19.73 10.16
CA ALA A 100 1.70 -21.20 10.20
C ALA A 100 3.12 -21.66 10.54
N ALA A 101 4.14 -21.07 9.95
CA ALA A 101 5.54 -21.41 10.24
C ALA A 101 5.89 -21.13 11.70
N TYR A 102 5.46 -19.99 12.23
CA TYR A 102 5.71 -19.63 13.62
C TYR A 102 4.97 -20.55 14.60
N VAL A 103 3.69 -20.87 14.35
CA VAL A 103 2.90 -21.78 15.18
C VAL A 103 3.49 -23.20 15.15
N ALA A 104 3.89 -23.69 13.97
CA ALA A 104 4.50 -25.01 13.82
C ALA A 104 5.82 -25.11 14.59
N GLU A 105 6.67 -24.10 14.53
CA GLU A 105 7.93 -24.05 15.27
C GLU A 105 7.73 -23.99 16.78
N ALA A 106 6.81 -23.11 17.24
CA ALA A 106 6.51 -22.93 18.65
C ALA A 106 5.89 -24.19 19.33
N LEU A 107 5.24 -25.05 18.54
CA LEU A 107 4.58 -26.29 19.03
C LEU A 107 5.35 -27.54 18.67
N ASP A 108 6.50 -27.45 18.01
CA ASP A 108 7.26 -28.57 17.43
C ASP A 108 6.35 -29.52 16.60
N LEU A 109 5.50 -28.93 15.74
CA LEU A 109 4.62 -29.68 14.86
C LEU A 109 5.12 -29.65 13.42
N PRO A 110 4.83 -30.68 12.60
CA PRO A 110 5.12 -30.66 11.18
C PRO A 110 4.45 -29.47 10.50
N LEU A 111 5.20 -28.77 9.65
CA LEU A 111 4.71 -27.68 8.80
C LEU A 111 4.44 -28.20 7.40
N TYR A 112 3.25 -27.92 6.92
CA TYR A 112 2.80 -28.20 5.55
C TYR A 112 2.44 -26.91 4.83
N SER A 113 2.47 -26.95 3.49
CA SER A 113 1.90 -25.93 2.61
C SER A 113 0.76 -26.50 1.79
N LEU A 114 -0.20 -25.65 1.46
CA LEU A 114 -1.25 -25.98 0.51
C LEU A 114 -0.77 -25.64 -0.90
N ALA A 115 -0.63 -26.64 -1.77
CA ALA A 115 -0.43 -26.44 -3.19
C ALA A 115 -1.78 -26.39 -3.89
N GLN A 116 -2.02 -25.29 -4.62
CA GLN A 116 -3.21 -25.12 -5.45
C GLN A 116 -2.84 -25.35 -6.92
N HIS A 117 -3.35 -26.41 -7.53
CA HIS A 117 -3.21 -26.63 -8.98
C HIS A 117 -4.33 -25.92 -9.72
N LYS A 118 -3.97 -24.87 -10.47
CA LYS A 118 -4.93 -24.06 -11.26
C LYS A 118 -5.68 -24.89 -12.32
N SER A 119 -5.04 -25.93 -12.86
CA SER A 119 -5.59 -26.74 -13.96
C SER A 119 -6.54 -27.87 -13.51
N SER A 120 -6.45 -28.32 -12.26
CA SER A 120 -7.21 -29.48 -11.77
C SER A 120 -8.18 -29.19 -10.62
N ASN A 121 -8.23 -27.95 -10.16
CA ASN A 121 -9.00 -27.52 -8.98
C ASN A 121 -8.77 -28.38 -7.72
N THR A 122 -7.64 -29.11 -7.68
CA THR A 122 -7.26 -29.99 -6.58
C THR A 122 -6.31 -29.28 -5.62
N ASN A 123 -6.65 -29.34 -4.35
CA ASN A 123 -5.81 -28.89 -3.26
C ASN A 123 -4.95 -30.04 -2.75
N LYS A 124 -3.63 -29.90 -2.77
CA LYS A 124 -2.68 -30.89 -2.25
C LYS A 124 -1.90 -30.31 -1.07
N VAL A 125 -1.83 -31.05 0.02
CA VAL A 125 -1.00 -30.71 1.18
C VAL A 125 0.41 -31.29 0.98
N ILE A 126 1.42 -30.44 1.09
CA ILE A 126 2.84 -30.78 0.89
C ILE A 126 3.57 -30.54 2.21
N LEU A 127 4.29 -31.55 2.70
CA LEU A 127 5.16 -31.41 3.86
C LEU A 127 6.35 -30.53 3.55
N LEU A 128 6.58 -29.47 4.34
CA LEU A 128 7.70 -28.57 4.25
C LEU A 128 8.80 -28.89 5.28
N LYS A 129 8.40 -29.11 6.55
CA LYS A 129 9.30 -29.41 7.66
C LYS A 129 8.68 -30.48 8.55
N ARG A 130 9.47 -31.45 9.01
CA ARG A 130 9.08 -32.41 10.04
C ARG A 130 9.30 -31.80 11.43
N SER A 131 8.54 -32.28 12.43
CA SER A 131 8.86 -32.02 13.84
C SER A 131 10.16 -32.71 14.25
N SER A 132 10.76 -32.25 15.32
CA SER A 132 11.95 -32.89 15.92
C SER A 132 11.62 -34.22 16.59
N GLY A 133 10.34 -34.44 16.99
CA GLY A 133 9.85 -35.65 17.62
C GLY A 133 9.17 -36.66 16.66
N ASN A 134 9.04 -37.92 17.10
CA ASN A 134 8.26 -38.96 16.40
C ASN A 134 6.77 -38.73 16.61
N ASN A 135 6.19 -37.75 15.97
CA ASN A 135 4.75 -37.48 16.11
C ASN A 135 3.95 -38.41 15.20
N ALA A 136 3.23 -39.35 15.82
CA ALA A 136 2.23 -40.13 15.12
C ALA A 136 1.19 -39.20 14.46
N SER A 137 0.86 -39.45 13.19
CA SER A 137 -0.12 -38.69 12.40
C SER A 137 -1.57 -38.90 12.89
N VAL A 138 -1.77 -38.84 14.21
CA VAL A 138 -3.08 -39.09 14.85
C VAL A 138 -3.66 -37.75 15.32
N GLY A 139 -4.77 -37.37 14.71
CA GLY A 139 -5.44 -36.10 15.00
C GLY A 139 -5.88 -35.37 13.75
N LYS A 140 -5.94 -34.04 13.82
CA LYS A 140 -6.35 -33.16 12.73
C LYS A 140 -5.21 -32.27 12.27
N LEU A 141 -5.22 -31.89 11.02
CA LEU A 141 -4.41 -30.76 10.52
C LEU A 141 -5.12 -29.43 10.85
N LEU A 142 -4.35 -28.44 11.25
CA LEU A 142 -4.81 -27.05 11.37
C LEU A 142 -4.38 -26.27 10.13
N PHE A 143 -5.35 -25.94 9.29
CA PHE A 143 -5.17 -25.00 8.17
C PHE A 143 -5.22 -23.58 8.72
N LEU A 144 -4.21 -22.80 8.42
CA LEU A 144 -4.03 -21.46 8.95
C LEU A 144 -3.80 -20.46 7.83
N ASP A 145 -4.72 -19.48 7.74
CA ASP A 145 -4.58 -18.29 6.90
C ASP A 145 -4.27 -17.07 7.75
N ASP A 146 -3.63 -16.05 7.14
CA ASP A 146 -3.41 -14.76 7.79
C ASP A 146 -4.73 -13.99 7.92
N THR A 147 -5.50 -13.94 6.84
CA THR A 147 -6.74 -13.14 6.80
C THR A 147 -7.79 -13.74 5.87
N SER A 148 -9.04 -13.78 6.33
CA SER A 148 -10.21 -14.22 5.55
C SER A 148 -11.24 -13.10 5.45
N SER A 149 -11.40 -12.50 4.25
CA SER A 149 -12.32 -11.37 4.04
C SER A 149 -13.71 -11.81 3.57
N SER A 150 -13.78 -12.69 2.56
CA SER A 150 -15.03 -13.17 1.98
C SER A 150 -15.44 -14.58 2.43
N GLY A 151 -14.53 -15.32 3.02
CA GLY A 151 -14.72 -16.71 3.40
C GLY A 151 -14.73 -17.71 2.24
N ARG A 152 -14.65 -17.26 0.98
CA ARG A 152 -14.74 -18.14 -0.19
C ARG A 152 -13.63 -19.21 -0.23
N SER A 153 -12.39 -18.81 0.05
CA SER A 153 -11.26 -19.75 0.10
C SER A 153 -11.45 -20.77 1.23
N SER A 154 -11.88 -20.33 2.40
CA SER A 154 -12.14 -21.18 3.56
C SER A 154 -13.26 -22.17 3.29
N GLU A 155 -14.35 -21.76 2.63
CA GLU A 155 -15.44 -22.64 2.20
C GLU A 155 -14.94 -23.77 1.29
N ASN A 156 -14.13 -23.44 0.30
CA ASN A 156 -13.53 -24.44 -0.61
C ASN A 156 -12.62 -25.43 0.15
N LEU A 157 -11.86 -24.92 1.12
CA LEU A 157 -11.01 -25.78 1.96
C LEU A 157 -11.84 -26.71 2.85
N LYS A 158 -12.93 -26.26 3.45
CA LYS A 158 -13.85 -27.13 4.21
C LYS A 158 -14.41 -28.27 3.36
N LYS A 159 -14.77 -27.99 2.11
CA LYS A 159 -15.22 -29.00 1.16
C LYS A 159 -14.13 -30.01 0.79
N SER A 160 -12.89 -29.54 0.64
CA SER A 160 -11.74 -30.40 0.29
C SER A 160 -11.20 -31.21 1.49
N PHE A 161 -11.31 -30.68 2.68
CA PHE A 161 -10.73 -31.24 3.92
C PHE A 161 -11.73 -31.24 5.09
N PRO A 162 -12.86 -31.94 4.97
CA PRO A 162 -13.99 -31.86 5.93
C PRO A 162 -13.63 -32.32 7.35
N ASN A 163 -12.61 -33.18 7.49
CA ASN A 163 -12.19 -33.75 8.78
C ASN A 163 -11.10 -32.95 9.49
N HIS A 164 -10.67 -31.80 8.90
CA HIS A 164 -9.61 -30.97 9.42
C HIS A 164 -10.14 -29.61 9.89
N ILE A 165 -9.28 -28.80 10.49
CA ILE A 165 -9.66 -27.51 11.07
C ILE A 165 -9.24 -26.40 10.12
N ILE A 166 -10.18 -25.59 9.68
CA ILE A 166 -9.95 -24.43 8.80
C ILE A 166 -10.05 -23.16 9.64
N SER A 167 -8.96 -22.41 9.72
CA SER A 167 -8.87 -21.23 10.59
C SER A 167 -8.18 -20.05 9.90
N SER A 168 -8.46 -18.87 10.41
CA SER A 168 -7.77 -17.65 10.02
C SER A 168 -7.38 -16.83 11.25
N VAL A 169 -6.22 -16.19 11.21
CA VAL A 169 -5.77 -15.33 12.32
C VAL A 169 -6.69 -14.12 12.42
N PHE A 170 -6.90 -13.42 11.30
CA PHE A 170 -7.87 -12.34 11.19
C PHE A 170 -9.02 -12.74 10.26
N SER A 171 -10.21 -12.22 10.53
CA SER A 171 -11.38 -12.48 9.69
C SER A 171 -12.37 -11.33 9.76
N THR A 172 -13.14 -11.12 8.71
CA THR A 172 -14.36 -10.32 8.80
C THR A 172 -15.50 -11.16 9.36
N SER A 173 -16.53 -10.52 9.94
CA SER A 173 -17.77 -11.18 10.38
C SER A 173 -18.43 -11.97 9.24
N LYS A 174 -18.33 -11.49 8.00
CA LYS A 174 -18.84 -12.15 6.80
C LYS A 174 -18.20 -13.52 6.53
N ALA A 175 -16.92 -13.67 6.84
CA ALA A 175 -16.18 -14.92 6.55
C ALA A 175 -16.29 -15.98 7.66
N LEU A 176 -16.73 -15.58 8.87
CA LEU A 176 -16.82 -16.47 10.04
C LEU A 176 -17.59 -17.78 9.80
N PRO A 177 -18.73 -17.81 9.09
CA PRO A 177 -19.46 -19.06 8.86
C PRO A 177 -18.64 -20.15 8.15
N ASN A 178 -17.62 -19.72 7.41
CA ASN A 178 -16.73 -20.60 6.65
C ASN A 178 -15.42 -20.95 7.39
N LEU A 179 -15.29 -20.57 8.65
CA LEU A 179 -14.14 -20.88 9.52
C LEU A 179 -14.59 -21.72 10.69
N ASP A 180 -13.69 -22.59 11.19
CA ASP A 180 -13.91 -23.30 12.45
C ASP A 180 -13.44 -22.43 13.62
N TYR A 181 -12.37 -21.67 13.42
CA TYR A 181 -11.82 -20.74 14.40
C TYR A 181 -11.30 -19.47 13.74
N CYS A 182 -11.39 -18.37 14.50
CA CYS A 182 -10.81 -17.09 14.19
C CYS A 182 -10.09 -16.52 15.42
N GLY A 183 -8.92 -15.92 15.20
CA GLY A 183 -8.17 -15.24 16.26
C GLY A 183 -8.84 -13.94 16.66
N LYS A 184 -9.03 -13.03 15.71
CA LYS A 184 -9.66 -11.71 15.90
C LYS A 184 -10.51 -11.33 14.69
N ILE A 185 -11.67 -10.73 14.95
CA ILE A 185 -12.54 -10.15 13.93
C ILE A 185 -12.05 -8.73 13.62
N LEU A 186 -11.93 -8.42 12.33
CA LEU A 186 -11.59 -7.12 11.79
C LEU A 186 -12.70 -6.68 10.84
N ASP A 187 -13.76 -6.12 11.40
CA ASP A 187 -14.82 -5.52 10.61
C ASP A 187 -14.43 -4.09 10.22
N GLY A 188 -14.59 -3.79 8.96
CA GLY A 188 -14.19 -2.52 8.38
C GLY A 188 -12.86 -2.58 7.62
N PRO A 189 -12.50 -1.47 6.99
CA PRO A 189 -11.24 -1.37 6.27
C PRO A 189 -10.06 -1.44 7.23
N HIS A 190 -9.03 -2.17 6.83
CA HIS A 190 -7.78 -2.29 7.58
C HIS A 190 -6.60 -2.47 6.62
N ILE A 191 -5.40 -2.09 7.07
CA ILE A 191 -4.16 -2.21 6.31
C ILE A 191 -3.25 -3.20 7.02
N LEU A 192 -2.75 -4.16 6.23
CA LEU A 192 -1.83 -5.21 6.69
C LEU A 192 -0.43 -4.91 6.12
N SER A 193 0.57 -4.73 7.00
CA SER A 193 1.91 -4.31 6.58
C SER A 193 2.59 -5.28 5.61
N TRP A 194 2.35 -6.58 5.75
CA TRP A 194 3.03 -7.63 4.97
C TRP A 194 2.53 -7.79 3.53
N ASN A 195 1.34 -7.26 3.20
CA ASN A 195 0.80 -7.42 1.85
C ASN A 195 0.30 -6.13 1.20
N PHE A 196 0.30 -5.00 1.89
CA PHE A 196 -0.21 -3.73 1.37
C PHE A 196 0.43 -3.37 0.02
N PHE A 197 1.77 -3.39 -0.06
CA PHE A 197 2.52 -3.02 -1.27
C PHE A 197 2.35 -3.99 -2.45
N ASN A 198 1.74 -5.15 -2.23
CA ASN A 198 1.41 -6.15 -3.25
C ASN A 198 -0.10 -6.38 -3.39
N SER A 199 -0.91 -5.55 -2.75
CA SER A 199 -2.37 -5.67 -2.77
C SER A 199 -2.99 -5.04 -4.02
N HIS A 200 -4.26 -5.34 -4.25
CA HIS A 200 -5.04 -4.71 -5.33
C HIS A 200 -5.28 -3.20 -5.10
N HIS A 201 -5.07 -2.69 -3.89
CA HIS A 201 -5.18 -1.26 -3.59
C HIS A 201 -4.15 -0.42 -4.33
N ILE A 202 -2.98 -1.00 -4.68
CA ILE A 202 -1.88 -0.31 -5.36
C ILE A 202 -2.31 0.39 -6.64
N LYS A 203 -3.22 -0.19 -7.42
CA LYS A 203 -3.74 0.44 -8.65
C LYS A 203 -4.43 1.80 -8.43
N ASN A 204 -4.90 2.06 -7.20
CA ASN A 204 -5.54 3.30 -6.78
C ASN A 204 -4.71 4.06 -5.74
N THR A 205 -3.43 3.70 -5.60
CA THR A 205 -2.50 4.31 -4.66
C THR A 205 -1.50 5.18 -5.41
N ALA A 206 -1.28 6.39 -4.92
CA ALA A 206 -0.12 7.20 -5.27
C ALA A 206 0.89 7.15 -4.11
N PHE A 207 2.17 7.36 -4.41
CA PHE A 207 3.27 7.21 -3.47
C PHE A 207 4.14 8.45 -3.47
N ASP A 208 4.61 8.86 -2.28
CA ASP A 208 5.84 9.63 -2.20
C ASP A 208 7.04 8.75 -2.58
N LEU A 209 8.19 9.37 -2.82
CA LEU A 209 9.41 8.67 -3.22
C LEU A 209 10.39 8.56 -2.05
N ASP A 210 10.88 9.71 -1.56
CA ASP A 210 11.87 9.76 -0.49
C ASP A 210 11.23 9.35 0.84
N GLY A 211 11.89 8.48 1.61
CA GLY A 211 11.36 7.87 2.82
C GLY A 211 10.34 6.74 2.59
N VAL A 212 9.82 6.59 1.37
CA VAL A 212 8.89 5.50 0.99
C VAL A 212 9.60 4.42 0.17
N PHE A 213 10.18 4.75 -0.97
CA PHE A 213 10.91 3.81 -1.83
C PHE A 213 12.41 3.78 -1.57
N CYS A 214 12.94 4.80 -0.94
CA CYS A 214 14.34 4.92 -0.52
C CYS A 214 14.44 5.74 0.77
N PRO A 215 15.59 5.80 1.44
CA PRO A 215 15.80 6.70 2.58
C PRO A 215 15.48 8.16 2.25
N ASN A 216 15.10 8.94 3.27
CA ASN A 216 15.01 10.39 3.16
C ASN A 216 16.37 11.00 2.87
N VAL A 217 16.39 12.08 2.09
CA VAL A 217 17.63 12.79 1.77
C VAL A 217 18.17 13.45 3.04
N PRO A 218 19.44 13.19 3.41
CA PRO A 218 20.06 13.85 4.56
C PRO A 218 20.14 15.38 4.36
N LEU A 219 19.97 16.13 5.45
CA LEU A 219 19.90 17.60 5.41
C LEU A 219 21.19 18.27 4.88
N ASP A 220 22.35 17.69 5.15
CA ASP A 220 23.63 18.16 4.64
C ASP A 220 23.79 17.93 3.14
N VAL A 221 23.18 16.86 2.62
CA VAL A 221 23.14 16.54 1.18
C VAL A 221 22.23 17.50 0.44
N CYS A 222 21.08 17.88 1.02
CA CYS A 222 20.12 18.81 0.39
C CYS A 222 20.70 20.20 0.10
N LYS A 223 21.77 20.60 0.80
CA LYS A 223 22.37 21.93 0.68
C LYS A 223 23.43 22.05 -0.43
N ASP A 224 23.85 20.94 -1.00
CA ASP A 224 24.89 20.85 -2.03
C ASP A 224 24.33 20.14 -3.26
N ASP A 225 24.20 20.87 -4.38
CA ASP A 225 23.62 20.35 -5.62
C ASP A 225 24.39 19.12 -6.17
N ASN A 226 25.71 19.04 -5.99
CA ASN A 226 26.52 17.91 -6.47
C ASN A 226 26.30 16.67 -5.57
N LYS A 227 26.31 16.85 -4.26
CA LYS A 227 25.98 15.77 -3.30
C LYS A 227 24.58 15.26 -3.53
N TYR A 228 23.62 16.19 -3.71
CA TYR A 228 22.23 15.85 -3.95
C TYR A 228 22.05 15.06 -5.25
N THR A 229 22.65 15.51 -6.35
CA THR A 229 22.62 14.81 -7.64
C THR A 229 23.21 13.39 -7.54
N ASN A 230 24.35 13.25 -6.86
CA ASN A 230 24.96 11.93 -6.62
C ASN A 230 24.09 11.04 -5.74
N TYR A 231 23.45 11.61 -4.71
CA TYR A 231 22.51 10.87 -3.86
C TYR A 231 21.32 10.35 -4.67
N LEU A 232 20.67 11.20 -5.48
CA LEU A 232 19.52 10.81 -6.29
C LEU A 232 19.83 9.65 -7.26
N ALA A 233 21.04 9.61 -7.79
CA ALA A 233 21.47 8.56 -8.72
C ALA A 233 21.76 7.22 -8.02
N ASN A 234 22.24 7.24 -6.76
CA ASN A 234 22.85 6.09 -6.11
C ASN A 234 22.16 5.61 -4.84
N VAL A 235 21.15 6.33 -4.33
CA VAL A 235 20.45 5.94 -3.10
C VAL A 235 19.89 4.53 -3.19
N GLU A 236 20.08 3.73 -2.15
CA GLU A 236 19.56 2.38 -2.06
C GLU A 236 18.04 2.36 -1.96
N SER A 237 17.43 1.31 -2.46
CA SER A 237 15.99 1.19 -2.51
C SER A 237 15.43 0.28 -1.42
N TYR A 238 14.22 0.58 -0.96
CA TYR A 238 13.42 -0.31 -0.11
C TYR A 238 12.62 -1.29 -0.99
N HIS A 239 13.28 -2.31 -1.53
CA HIS A 239 12.68 -3.26 -2.48
C HIS A 239 11.34 -3.84 -2.05
N TYR A 240 11.12 -4.04 -0.74
CA TYR A 240 9.89 -4.60 -0.17
C TYR A 240 8.70 -3.63 -0.19
N ARG A 241 8.93 -2.34 -0.44
CA ARG A 241 7.90 -1.29 -0.54
C ARG A 241 7.54 -0.92 -1.97
N MET A 242 8.20 -1.51 -2.94
CA MET A 242 7.99 -1.15 -4.35
C MET A 242 6.87 -1.96 -4.97
N PRO A 243 5.90 -1.32 -5.66
CA PRO A 243 4.90 -2.01 -6.44
C PRO A 243 5.54 -2.69 -7.66
N LYS A 244 5.55 -4.03 -7.68
CA LYS A 244 6.15 -4.82 -8.77
C LYS A 244 5.11 -5.45 -9.68
N VAL A 245 4.04 -6.00 -9.10
CA VAL A 245 3.02 -6.77 -9.83
C VAL A 245 1.88 -5.87 -10.29
N VAL A 246 1.42 -4.99 -9.41
CA VAL A 246 0.34 -4.05 -9.69
C VAL A 246 0.93 -2.67 -9.93
N LYS A 247 0.56 -2.06 -11.05
CA LYS A 247 1.02 -0.70 -11.41
C LYS A 247 0.44 0.32 -10.45
N ALA A 248 1.31 1.10 -9.79
CA ALA A 248 0.89 2.22 -8.95
C ALA A 248 0.28 3.32 -9.80
N LYS A 249 -0.70 4.05 -9.25
CA LYS A 249 -1.38 5.13 -9.95
C LYS A 249 -0.44 6.30 -10.28
N ALA A 250 0.42 6.66 -9.32
CA ALA A 250 1.45 7.67 -9.54
C ALA A 250 2.55 7.58 -8.47
N VAL A 251 3.69 8.19 -8.79
CA VAL A 251 4.67 8.67 -7.82
C VAL A 251 4.57 10.19 -7.82
N ILE A 252 4.36 10.80 -6.63
CA ILE A 252 4.23 12.26 -6.46
C ILE A 252 5.27 12.67 -5.42
N THR A 253 6.29 13.42 -5.85
CA THR A 253 7.45 13.72 -5.00
C THR A 253 7.72 15.21 -4.87
N GLY A 254 8.29 15.61 -3.73
CA GLY A 254 8.82 16.96 -3.51
C GLY A 254 10.13 17.26 -4.25
N ARG A 255 10.72 16.27 -4.95
CA ARG A 255 11.89 16.49 -5.80
C ARG A 255 11.54 17.47 -6.92
N LEU A 256 12.45 18.43 -7.20
CA LEU A 256 12.26 19.42 -8.25
C LEU A 256 12.29 18.80 -9.65
N GLU A 257 11.50 19.37 -10.54
CA GLU A 257 11.38 18.95 -11.93
C GLU A 257 12.74 18.90 -12.67
N LYS A 258 13.69 19.76 -12.33
CA LYS A 258 15.07 19.75 -12.89
C LYS A 258 15.81 18.42 -12.71
N TYR A 259 15.37 17.58 -11.76
CA TYR A 259 15.95 16.26 -11.50
C TYR A 259 15.14 15.10 -12.09
N ARG A 260 14.21 15.37 -13.02
CA ARG A 260 13.34 14.36 -13.63
C ARG A 260 14.12 13.19 -14.20
N ASN A 261 15.08 13.47 -15.06
CA ASN A 261 15.86 12.42 -15.74
C ASN A 261 16.56 11.46 -14.76
N LEU A 262 17.14 12.00 -13.69
CA LEU A 262 17.78 11.19 -12.63
C LEU A 262 16.74 10.36 -11.86
N THR A 263 15.61 10.97 -11.54
CA THR A 263 14.53 10.30 -10.80
C THR A 263 13.91 9.18 -11.63
N GLU A 264 13.63 9.41 -12.91
CA GLU A 264 13.12 8.37 -13.84
C GLU A 264 14.13 7.24 -14.05
N ALA A 265 15.42 7.57 -14.20
CA ALA A 265 16.49 6.58 -14.31
C ALA A 265 16.57 5.70 -13.04
N TRP A 266 16.46 6.32 -11.85
CA TRP A 266 16.46 5.60 -10.59
C TRP A 266 15.23 4.70 -10.44
N LEU A 267 14.03 5.20 -10.74
CA LEU A 267 12.77 4.42 -10.71
C LEU A 267 12.84 3.22 -11.66
N LYS A 268 13.36 3.43 -12.87
CA LYS A 268 13.57 2.36 -13.86
C LYS A 268 14.59 1.31 -13.39
N LYS A 269 15.74 1.75 -12.85
CA LYS A 269 16.79 0.86 -12.32
C LYS A 269 16.26 -0.06 -11.21
N ASN A 270 15.28 0.41 -10.44
CA ASN A 270 14.71 -0.32 -9.30
C ASN A 270 13.39 -1.04 -9.64
N ASP A 271 13.00 -1.13 -10.91
CA ASP A 271 11.80 -1.81 -11.40
C ASP A 271 10.49 -1.31 -10.73
N VAL A 272 10.41 -0.02 -10.43
CA VAL A 272 9.20 0.57 -9.85
C VAL A 272 8.11 0.66 -10.91
N ASN A 273 7.00 -0.04 -10.69
CA ASN A 273 5.88 -0.08 -11.63
C ASN A 273 4.85 1.00 -11.32
N TYR A 274 4.86 2.10 -12.07
CA TYR A 274 3.96 3.25 -11.87
C TYR A 274 3.41 3.77 -13.20
N ASP A 275 2.29 4.52 -13.13
CA ASP A 275 1.64 5.10 -14.31
C ASP A 275 2.13 6.53 -14.61
N LYS A 276 2.30 7.36 -13.58
CA LYS A 276 2.71 8.76 -13.71
C LYS A 276 3.76 9.12 -12.69
N LEU A 277 4.73 9.96 -13.10
CA LEU A 277 5.64 10.66 -12.20
C LEU A 277 5.27 12.15 -12.18
N ILE A 278 4.97 12.66 -10.99
CA ILE A 278 4.64 14.06 -10.74
C ILE A 278 5.70 14.60 -9.80
N MET A 279 6.44 15.60 -10.28
CA MET A 279 7.55 16.22 -9.56
C MET A 279 7.23 17.66 -9.23
N PHE A 280 7.87 18.20 -8.21
CA PHE A 280 7.62 19.57 -7.77
C PHE A 280 8.16 20.61 -8.76
N PRO A 281 7.37 21.64 -9.14
CA PRO A 281 7.80 22.66 -10.11
C PRO A 281 9.03 23.44 -9.65
N ASN A 282 9.95 23.72 -10.58
CA ASN A 282 11.17 24.49 -10.28
C ASN A 282 10.87 25.92 -9.85
N GLU A 283 9.84 26.53 -10.44
CA GLU A 283 9.41 27.90 -10.22
C GLU A 283 8.96 28.14 -8.77
N LEU A 284 8.44 27.11 -8.14
CA LEU A 284 7.94 27.17 -6.76
C LEU A 284 9.02 26.78 -5.72
N ARG A 285 10.28 26.63 -6.14
CA ARG A 285 11.39 26.25 -5.24
C ARG A 285 11.51 27.20 -4.04
N ALA A 286 11.47 28.51 -4.28
CA ALA A 286 11.64 29.50 -3.22
C ALA A 286 10.51 29.45 -2.18
N GLU A 287 9.28 29.18 -2.59
CA GLU A 287 8.13 29.00 -1.69
C GLU A 287 8.27 27.70 -0.91
N ARG A 288 8.62 26.59 -1.58
CA ARG A 288 8.87 25.30 -0.97
C ARG A 288 9.92 25.40 0.12
N ASP A 289 11.04 26.06 -0.15
CA ASP A 289 12.17 26.13 0.77
C ASP A 289 11.87 26.99 2.01
N LYS A 290 10.86 27.89 1.96
CA LYS A 290 10.37 28.65 3.13
C LYS A 290 9.53 27.80 4.08
N ASN A 291 8.69 26.92 3.57
CA ASN A 291 7.82 26.06 4.37
C ASN A 291 7.55 24.73 3.65
N HIS A 292 8.58 23.90 3.59
CA HIS A 292 8.61 22.67 2.81
C HIS A 292 7.38 21.80 3.03
N GLN A 293 7.13 21.43 4.28
CA GLN A 293 6.08 20.47 4.64
C GLN A 293 4.68 20.96 4.24
N GLN A 294 4.39 22.24 4.46
CA GLN A 294 3.09 22.83 4.13
C GLN A 294 2.89 22.94 2.63
N ILE A 295 3.91 23.39 1.90
CA ILE A 295 3.83 23.65 0.45
C ILE A 295 3.82 22.33 -0.32
N VAL A 296 4.73 21.42 0.00
CA VAL A 296 4.79 20.09 -0.64
C VAL A 296 3.57 19.26 -0.31
N GLY A 297 3.11 19.27 0.94
CA GLY A 297 1.90 18.57 1.36
C GLY A 297 0.65 19.04 0.62
N ARG A 298 0.46 20.34 0.41
CA ARG A 298 -0.63 20.89 -0.42
C ARG A 298 -0.50 20.47 -1.88
N TYR A 299 0.67 20.60 -2.46
CA TYR A 299 0.94 20.18 -3.82
C TYR A 299 0.61 18.70 -4.05
N LYS A 300 1.04 17.83 -3.13
CA LYS A 300 0.70 16.41 -3.16
C LYS A 300 -0.81 16.20 -3.07
N ALA A 301 -1.49 16.86 -2.11
CA ALA A 301 -2.93 16.72 -1.91
C ALA A 301 -3.76 17.06 -3.14
N GLU A 302 -3.39 18.12 -3.85
CA GLU A 302 -4.03 18.54 -5.09
C GLU A 302 -3.85 17.51 -6.20
N ASN A 303 -2.62 17.03 -6.41
CA ASN A 303 -2.35 16.01 -7.41
C ASN A 303 -3.04 14.67 -7.10
N ILE A 304 -3.15 14.31 -5.83
CA ILE A 304 -3.90 13.13 -5.38
C ILE A 304 -5.39 13.26 -5.76
N LYS A 305 -6.00 14.43 -5.51
CA LYS A 305 -7.40 14.72 -5.91
C LYS A 305 -7.58 14.56 -7.41
N LEU A 306 -6.73 15.20 -8.20
CA LEU A 306 -6.79 15.17 -9.66
C LEU A 306 -6.64 13.78 -10.26
N LEU A 307 -5.82 12.96 -9.65
CA LEU A 307 -5.65 11.57 -10.03
C LEU A 307 -6.80 10.69 -9.55
N ASN A 308 -7.67 11.19 -8.66
CA ASN A 308 -8.68 10.38 -7.98
C ASN A 308 -8.04 9.15 -7.33
N ALA A 309 -6.94 9.36 -6.58
CA ALA A 309 -6.28 8.29 -5.85
C ALA A 309 -6.94 8.09 -4.49
N ASN A 310 -7.23 6.84 -4.13
CA ASN A 310 -7.89 6.51 -2.86
C ASN A 310 -6.90 6.46 -1.71
N PHE A 311 -5.63 6.12 -2.02
CA PHE A 311 -4.56 5.98 -1.05
C PHE A 311 -3.36 6.82 -1.47
N PHE A 312 -2.68 7.36 -0.48
CA PHE A 312 -1.37 7.98 -0.64
C PHE A 312 -0.42 7.44 0.43
N VAL A 313 0.76 7.01 0.02
CA VAL A 313 1.79 6.54 0.96
C VAL A 313 2.78 7.68 1.18
N GLU A 314 2.94 8.08 2.44
CA GLU A 314 3.78 9.20 2.87
C GLU A 314 4.73 8.76 3.99
N SER A 315 5.96 9.24 3.96
CA SER A 315 6.95 8.95 4.98
C SER A 315 6.94 9.94 6.14
N GLU A 316 6.61 11.21 5.85
CA GLU A 316 6.67 12.31 6.78
C GLU A 316 5.28 12.64 7.37
N MET A 317 5.13 12.42 8.68
CA MET A 317 3.88 12.63 9.39
C MET A 317 3.34 14.07 9.27
N SER A 318 4.23 15.05 9.21
CA SER A 318 3.85 16.46 9.05
C SER A 318 3.22 16.75 7.69
N GLU A 319 3.80 16.23 6.59
CA GLU A 319 3.21 16.32 5.26
C GLU A 319 1.91 15.50 5.16
N ALA A 320 1.91 14.30 5.73
CA ALA A 320 0.74 13.43 5.76
C ALA A 320 -0.50 14.12 6.39
N LYS A 321 -0.30 14.85 7.50
CA LYS A 321 -1.37 15.65 8.14
C LYS A 321 -1.85 16.78 7.25
N VAL A 322 -0.95 17.46 6.53
CA VAL A 322 -1.33 18.49 5.56
C VAL A 322 -2.14 17.87 4.42
N ILE A 323 -1.67 16.77 3.84
CA ILE A 323 -2.37 16.06 2.76
C ILE A 323 -3.79 15.67 3.21
N LYS A 324 -3.93 15.10 4.40
CA LYS A 324 -5.24 14.70 4.94
C LYS A 324 -6.17 15.87 5.18
N ARG A 325 -5.65 16.98 5.69
CA ARG A 325 -6.44 18.21 5.90
C ARG A 325 -6.94 18.80 4.59
N GLU A 326 -6.08 18.85 3.57
CA GLU A 326 -6.41 19.42 2.25
C GLU A 326 -7.25 18.45 1.38
N ASN A 327 -7.20 17.15 1.67
CA ASN A 327 -7.97 16.11 0.97
C ASN A 327 -8.48 15.06 1.97
N GLU A 328 -9.67 15.30 2.55
CA GLU A 328 -10.25 14.40 3.56
C GLU A 328 -10.62 13.00 3.03
N PHE A 329 -10.78 12.84 1.72
CA PHE A 329 -11.22 11.57 1.11
C PHE A 329 -10.07 10.61 0.83
N VAL A 330 -8.82 11.08 0.77
CA VAL A 330 -7.67 10.19 0.63
C VAL A 330 -7.35 9.50 1.96
N THR A 331 -7.02 8.23 1.90
CA THR A 331 -6.40 7.53 3.03
C THR A 331 -4.89 7.70 2.91
N VAL A 332 -4.31 8.43 3.86
CA VAL A 332 -2.85 8.59 3.94
C VAL A 332 -2.27 7.48 4.80
N VAL A 333 -1.36 6.70 4.23
CA VAL A 333 -0.71 5.55 4.86
C VAL A 333 0.72 5.94 5.21
N CYS A 334 1.05 5.90 6.50
CA CYS A 334 2.37 6.26 7.02
C CYS A 334 3.08 4.99 7.55
N PRO A 335 3.75 4.21 6.68
CA PRO A 335 4.32 2.92 7.08
C PRO A 335 5.43 3.05 8.12
N ASN A 336 6.18 4.17 8.13
CA ASN A 336 7.23 4.43 9.11
C ASN A 336 6.68 4.66 10.51
N ASN A 337 5.44 5.12 10.61
CA ASN A 337 4.76 5.40 11.89
C ASN A 337 3.73 4.32 12.26
N GLY A 338 3.50 3.35 11.39
CA GLY A 338 2.54 2.28 11.63
C GLY A 338 1.08 2.72 11.66
N VAL A 339 0.72 3.87 11.05
CA VAL A 339 -0.64 4.43 11.09
C VAL A 339 -1.15 4.80 9.70
N TYR A 340 -2.48 4.93 9.60
CA TYR A 340 -3.16 5.53 8.45
C TYR A 340 -4.35 6.39 8.91
N PHE A 341 -4.75 7.37 8.14
CA PHE A 341 -5.85 8.28 8.47
C PHE A 341 -6.47 8.93 7.23
#